data_ad02e9045d4eb3bfe9c278252a0cd686
#
_entry.id   ad02e9045d4eb3bfe9c278252a0cd686
#
_cell.length_a   1.000
_cell.length_b   1.000
_cell.length_c   1.000
_cell.angle_alpha   90.00
_cell.angle_beta   90.00
_cell.angle_gamma   90.00
#
_symmetry.space_group_name_H-M   'P 1'
#
loop_
_entity.id
_entity.type
_entity.pdbx_description
1 polymer ?
#
loop_
_entity_poly.entity_id
_entity_poly.type
_entity_poly.pdbx_seq_one_letter_code
_entity_poly.pdbx_strand_id
1 'polypeptide(L)'
;VEHGQIRISGEEWGCITTNESYDNYKLVVEFKWGGQTFDPRKDRARDSGVLLHSNGKDGGYSGTWMNSIECQIIEGGTGDILVVGDGSETYSATANVAPEKVNGAYVYRPDGQAATINGGRINWYARDTNWIDQLGFRGKNDLENQLGEWNTIECVAVDDKISIFLNGILVNEAYNV
;
A
#
# COMPACT_ATOMS: atom_id res chain seq x y z
N VAL A 1 -21.16 -8.99 -0.11
CA VAL A 1 -20.34 -10.14 0.32
C VAL A 1 -20.87 -11.37 -0.38
N GLU A 2 -20.04 -12.06 -1.14
CA GLU A 2 -20.37 -13.26 -1.88
C GLU A 2 -19.49 -14.43 -1.37
N HIS A 3 -20.09 -15.52 -0.92
CA HIS A 3 -19.37 -16.70 -0.42
C HIS A 3 -18.31 -16.39 0.67
N GLY A 4 -18.62 -15.44 1.58
CA GLY A 4 -17.69 -15.02 2.63
C GLY A 4 -16.58 -14.06 2.18
N GLN A 5 -16.62 -13.60 0.94
CA GLN A 5 -15.63 -12.68 0.35
C GLN A 5 -16.26 -11.32 0.05
N ILE A 6 -15.48 -10.26 0.19
CA ILE A 6 -15.84 -8.93 -0.29
C ILE A 6 -15.40 -8.86 -1.75
N ARG A 7 -16.36 -8.66 -2.65
CA ARG A 7 -16.08 -8.39 -4.05
C ARG A 7 -16.18 -6.89 -4.32
N ILE A 8 -15.12 -6.31 -4.83
CA ILE A 8 -15.04 -4.93 -5.26
C ILE A 8 -15.07 -4.92 -6.78
N SER A 9 -16.05 -4.23 -7.39
CA SER A 9 -16.18 -4.18 -8.86
C SER A 9 -15.04 -3.40 -9.50
N GLY A 10 -14.55 -2.35 -8.83
CA GLY A 10 -13.55 -1.43 -9.37
C GLY A 10 -14.12 -0.34 -10.28
N GLU A 11 -15.45 -0.25 -10.39
CA GLU A 11 -16.13 0.76 -11.25
C GLU A 11 -16.10 2.14 -10.63
N GLU A 12 -16.02 2.23 -9.29
CA GLU A 12 -16.02 3.51 -8.55
C GLU A 12 -14.97 3.47 -7.42
N TRP A 13 -14.56 4.64 -6.96
CA TRP A 13 -13.74 4.79 -5.76
C TRP A 13 -14.59 4.57 -4.51
N GLY A 14 -14.01 3.91 -3.52
CA GLY A 14 -14.67 3.69 -2.24
C GLY A 14 -13.69 3.19 -1.18
N CYS A 15 -14.14 3.21 0.08
CA CYS A 15 -13.43 2.60 1.19
C CYS A 15 -14.41 1.86 2.11
N ILE A 16 -13.87 0.95 2.88
CA ILE A 16 -14.55 0.27 3.98
C ILE A 16 -13.73 0.56 5.22
N THR A 17 -14.36 1.11 6.24
CA THR A 17 -13.71 1.49 7.50
C THR A 17 -14.21 0.61 8.63
N THR A 18 -13.31 0.19 9.53
CA THR A 18 -13.68 -0.52 10.76
C THR A 18 -14.42 0.44 11.72
N ASN A 19 -15.42 -0.06 12.42
CA ASN A 19 -16.15 0.72 13.43
C ASN A 19 -15.34 0.92 14.72
N GLU A 20 -14.30 0.12 14.93
CA GLU A 20 -13.46 0.11 16.11
C GLU A 20 -12.05 0.57 15.77
N SER A 21 -11.40 1.21 16.73
CA SER A 21 -9.99 1.57 16.66
C SER A 21 -9.13 0.47 17.28
N TYR A 22 -7.96 0.26 16.70
CA TYR A 22 -7.02 -0.78 17.12
C TYR A 22 -5.66 -0.15 17.40
N ASP A 23 -4.94 -0.76 18.31
CA ASP A 23 -3.58 -0.42 18.71
C ASP A 23 -2.76 -1.70 18.85
N ASN A 24 -1.51 -1.67 18.44
CA ASN A 24 -0.62 -2.85 18.47
C ASN A 24 -1.27 -4.10 17.86
N TYR A 25 -1.46 -4.07 16.56
CA TYR A 25 -2.22 -5.10 15.84
C TYR A 25 -1.42 -5.79 14.74
N LYS A 26 -1.88 -6.97 14.38
CA LYS A 26 -1.57 -7.64 13.11
C LYS A 26 -2.84 -7.71 12.29
N LEU A 27 -2.85 -7.01 11.16
CA LEU A 27 -3.91 -7.10 10.16
C LEU A 27 -3.48 -8.05 9.05
N VAL A 28 -4.32 -9.01 8.73
CA VAL A 28 -4.11 -9.94 7.60
C VAL A 28 -5.18 -9.66 6.56
N VAL A 29 -4.74 -9.40 5.35
CA VAL A 29 -5.62 -9.16 4.19
C VAL A 29 -5.29 -10.17 3.10
N GLU A 30 -6.26 -10.98 2.75
CA GLU A 30 -6.16 -11.84 1.58
C GLU A 30 -6.86 -11.16 0.41
N PHE A 31 -6.15 -11.02 -0.70
CA PHE A 31 -6.71 -10.42 -1.92
C PHE A 31 -6.38 -11.23 -3.16
N LYS A 32 -7.21 -11.07 -4.17
CA LYS A 32 -6.94 -11.61 -5.49
C LYS A 32 -7.48 -10.69 -6.57
N TRP A 33 -6.68 -10.50 -7.62
CA TRP A 33 -7.05 -9.62 -8.71
C TRP A 33 -8.14 -10.19 -9.60
N GLY A 34 -9.08 -9.33 -10.00
CA GLY A 34 -10.02 -9.58 -11.08
C GLY A 34 -9.40 -9.38 -12.46
N GLY A 35 -10.20 -9.56 -13.51
CA GLY A 35 -9.70 -9.56 -14.89
C GLY A 35 -9.46 -8.19 -15.52
N GLN A 36 -10.16 -7.15 -15.09
CA GLN A 36 -10.20 -5.86 -15.79
C GLN A 36 -10.16 -4.66 -14.86
N THR A 37 -9.92 -3.48 -15.43
CA THR A 37 -9.99 -2.18 -14.77
C THR A 37 -10.99 -1.27 -15.48
N PHE A 38 -11.50 -0.25 -14.80
CA PHE A 38 -12.52 0.67 -15.28
C PHE A 38 -12.03 2.12 -15.23
N ASP A 39 -12.72 3.02 -15.95
CA ASP A 39 -12.41 4.44 -15.88
C ASP A 39 -12.50 4.97 -14.43
N PRO A 40 -11.60 5.88 -14.03
CA PRO A 40 -10.53 6.52 -14.80
C PRO A 40 -9.21 5.68 -14.90
N ARG A 41 -9.20 4.45 -14.40
CA ARG A 41 -8.02 3.58 -14.41
C ARG A 41 -8.09 2.45 -15.44
N LYS A 42 -8.91 2.62 -16.47
CA LYS A 42 -9.00 1.64 -17.55
C LYS A 42 -7.64 1.38 -18.19
N ASP A 43 -7.29 0.11 -18.37
CA ASP A 43 -6.01 -0.38 -18.91
C ASP A 43 -4.76 0.02 -18.07
N ARG A 44 -4.95 0.57 -16.88
CA ARG A 44 -3.87 0.81 -15.90
C ARG A 44 -3.74 -0.37 -14.93
N ALA A 45 -2.63 -0.43 -14.22
CA ALA A 45 -2.40 -1.43 -13.18
C ALA A 45 -3.59 -1.49 -12.20
N ARG A 46 -4.00 -2.68 -11.79
CA ARG A 46 -5.04 -2.86 -10.76
C ARG A 46 -4.54 -2.25 -9.48
N ASP A 47 -5.43 -1.54 -8.78
CA ASP A 47 -5.07 -0.63 -7.70
C ASP A 47 -6.08 -0.71 -6.56
N SER A 48 -5.59 -0.87 -5.36
CA SER A 48 -6.30 -0.89 -4.10
C SER A 48 -5.33 -0.52 -2.98
N GLY A 49 -5.75 -0.54 -1.73
CA GLY A 49 -4.86 -0.26 -0.60
C GLY A 49 -5.46 -0.61 0.74
N VAL A 50 -4.60 -0.73 1.73
CA VAL A 50 -4.98 -0.86 3.14
C VAL A 50 -4.53 0.39 3.87
N LEU A 51 -5.49 1.17 4.36
CA LEU A 51 -5.24 2.40 5.08
C LEU A 51 -5.04 2.09 6.57
N LEU A 52 -3.81 2.17 7.02
CA LEU A 52 -3.38 1.93 8.41
C LEU A 52 -3.32 3.26 9.16
N HIS A 53 -3.52 3.24 10.49
CA HIS A 53 -3.51 4.44 11.33
C HIS A 53 -4.44 5.54 10.80
N SER A 54 -5.58 5.12 10.22
CA SER A 54 -6.55 6.04 9.63
C SER A 54 -7.10 7.03 10.67
N ASN A 55 -7.12 8.30 10.31
CA ASN A 55 -7.47 9.39 11.20
C ASN A 55 -8.43 10.38 10.53
N GLY A 56 -9.32 10.96 11.34
CA GLY A 56 -10.30 11.94 10.88
C GLY A 56 -11.64 11.32 10.52
N LYS A 57 -12.30 11.87 9.53
CA LYS A 57 -13.60 11.39 9.03
C LYS A 57 -13.45 10.64 7.72
N ASP A 58 -14.38 9.75 7.43
CA ASP A 58 -14.51 9.14 6.12
C ASP A 58 -14.60 10.22 5.04
N GLY A 59 -13.86 10.05 3.97
CA GLY A 59 -13.77 11.02 2.88
C GLY A 59 -12.99 12.30 3.21
N GLY A 60 -12.30 12.36 4.34
CA GLY A 60 -11.50 13.52 4.75
C GLY A 60 -10.35 13.85 3.79
N TYR A 61 -9.83 12.85 3.11
CA TYR A 61 -8.85 13.00 2.05
C TYR A 61 -9.49 12.73 0.68
N SER A 62 -9.40 13.68 -0.22
CA SER A 62 -9.94 13.63 -1.61
C SER A 62 -11.41 13.22 -1.74
N GLY A 63 -12.21 13.33 -0.68
CA GLY A 63 -13.61 12.97 -0.69
C GLY A 63 -13.92 11.47 -0.59
N THR A 64 -12.89 10.61 -0.57
CA THR A 64 -13.05 9.16 -0.57
C THR A 64 -12.37 8.49 0.62
N TRP A 65 -11.14 8.87 0.92
CA TRP A 65 -10.29 8.19 1.91
C TRP A 65 -10.13 9.00 3.20
N MET A 66 -9.57 8.37 4.22
CA MET A 66 -9.08 9.04 5.44
C MET A 66 -7.58 9.33 5.29
N ASN A 67 -7.07 10.31 6.07
CA ASN A 67 -5.63 10.45 6.25
C ASN A 67 -5.08 9.19 6.90
N SER A 68 -3.93 8.69 6.44
CA SER A 68 -3.44 7.38 6.86
C SER A 68 -2.01 7.11 6.38
N ILE A 69 -1.46 6.01 6.85
CA ILE A 69 -0.33 5.34 6.20
C ILE A 69 -0.90 4.19 5.38
N GLU A 70 -0.74 4.25 4.07
CA GLU A 70 -1.27 3.24 3.17
C GLU A 70 -0.26 2.15 2.88
N CYS A 71 -0.65 0.90 3.09
CA CYS A 71 -0.04 -0.24 2.42
C CYS A 71 -0.69 -0.38 1.05
N GLN A 72 0.03 0.05 0.01
CA GLN A 72 -0.45 0.00 -1.36
C GLN A 72 -0.62 -1.44 -1.83
N ILE A 73 -1.73 -1.71 -2.52
CA ILE A 73 -1.98 -2.91 -3.28
C ILE A 73 -2.10 -2.51 -4.74
N ILE A 74 -1.00 -2.57 -5.48
CA ILE A 74 -0.97 -2.27 -6.91
C ILE A 74 -0.10 -3.29 -7.63
N GLU A 75 -0.51 -3.74 -8.79
CA GLU A 75 0.24 -4.75 -9.55
C GLU A 75 1.73 -4.39 -9.65
N GLY A 76 2.60 -5.27 -9.16
CA GLY A 76 4.06 -5.07 -9.11
C GLY A 76 4.57 -4.01 -8.12
N GLY A 77 3.67 -3.40 -7.36
CA GLY A 77 3.99 -2.41 -6.33
C GLY A 77 3.33 -2.68 -4.99
N THR A 78 2.75 -3.87 -4.82
CA THR A 78 2.13 -4.26 -3.56
C THR A 78 3.15 -4.25 -2.43
N GLY A 79 2.82 -3.54 -1.33
CA GLY A 79 3.70 -3.32 -0.21
C GLY A 79 4.47 -1.99 -0.25
N ASP A 80 4.28 -1.13 -1.24
CA ASP A 80 4.72 0.25 -1.14
C ASP A 80 4.02 0.92 0.05
N ILE A 81 4.70 1.83 0.74
CA ILE A 81 4.12 2.67 1.79
C ILE A 81 3.84 4.05 1.20
N LEU A 82 2.62 4.53 1.35
CA LEU A 82 2.24 5.90 1.00
C LEU A 82 1.80 6.66 2.26
N VAL A 83 2.16 7.93 2.31
CA VAL A 83 1.58 8.86 3.29
C VAL A 83 0.40 9.57 2.63
N VAL A 84 -0.80 9.24 3.08
CA VAL A 84 -2.07 9.83 2.64
C VAL A 84 -2.44 10.94 3.61
N GLY A 85 -2.14 12.17 3.27
CA GLY A 85 -2.31 13.32 4.14
C GLY A 85 -2.14 14.65 3.40
N ASP A 86 -2.21 15.74 4.12
CA ASP A 86 -2.16 17.11 3.60
C ASP A 86 -0.75 17.64 3.32
N GLY A 87 0.27 16.80 3.52
CA GLY A 87 1.67 17.16 3.37
C GLY A 87 2.28 17.83 4.61
N SER A 88 1.52 17.98 5.69
CA SER A 88 2.05 18.47 6.98
C SER A 88 2.90 17.42 7.68
N GLU A 89 3.69 17.85 8.67
CA GLU A 89 4.48 16.95 9.52
C GLU A 89 3.62 16.04 10.41
N THR A 90 2.34 16.35 10.53
CA THR A 90 1.37 15.52 11.29
C THR A 90 1.21 14.14 10.65
N TYR A 91 1.30 14.08 9.32
CA TYR A 91 1.21 12.83 8.56
C TYR A 91 2.58 12.55 7.95
N SER A 92 3.32 11.68 8.57
CA SER A 92 4.68 11.34 8.14
C SER A 92 4.97 9.86 8.33
N ALA A 93 5.98 9.39 7.62
CA ALA A 93 6.56 8.07 7.84
C ALA A 93 8.07 8.14 7.62
N THR A 94 8.83 7.48 8.47
CA THR A 94 10.28 7.35 8.34
C THR A 94 10.62 5.91 7.99
N ALA A 95 11.49 5.70 7.03
CA ALA A 95 12.00 4.36 6.71
C ALA A 95 13.50 4.39 6.43
N ASN A 96 14.14 3.23 6.56
CA ASN A 96 15.48 3.06 6.03
C ASN A 96 15.38 2.86 4.51
N VAL A 97 16.13 3.65 3.75
CA VAL A 97 16.02 3.69 2.29
C VAL A 97 17.37 3.64 1.60
N ALA A 98 17.38 3.19 0.36
CA ALA A 98 18.53 3.30 -0.50
C ALA A 98 18.92 4.77 -0.71
N PRO A 99 20.20 5.09 -0.90
CA PRO A 99 20.66 6.48 -1.05
C PRO A 99 20.10 7.16 -2.30
N GLU A 100 19.76 6.39 -3.32
CA GLU A 100 19.24 6.90 -4.59
C GLU A 100 17.72 6.65 -4.70
N LYS A 101 17.01 7.69 -5.15
CA LYS A 101 15.58 7.56 -5.49
C LYS A 101 15.41 6.94 -6.87
N VAL A 102 14.36 6.14 -7.02
CA VAL A 102 13.93 5.61 -8.31
C VAL A 102 12.61 6.28 -8.71
N ASN A 103 12.60 6.91 -9.87
CA ASN A 103 11.44 7.67 -10.37
C ASN A 103 10.89 8.68 -9.35
N GLY A 104 11.78 9.33 -8.60
CA GLY A 104 11.43 10.33 -7.60
C GLY A 104 11.00 9.78 -6.23
N ALA A 105 10.83 8.48 -6.08
CA ALA A 105 10.45 7.83 -4.82
C ALA A 105 11.65 7.16 -4.14
N TYR A 106 11.64 7.13 -2.82
CA TYR A 106 12.58 6.31 -2.06
C TYR A 106 12.29 4.82 -2.26
N VAL A 107 13.31 3.99 -2.04
CA VAL A 107 13.18 2.52 -2.05
C VAL A 107 13.60 1.99 -0.68
N TYR A 108 12.75 1.22 -0.06
CA TYR A 108 13.04 0.59 1.22
C TYR A 108 14.30 -0.26 1.15
N ARG A 109 15.16 -0.10 2.16
CA ARG A 109 16.39 -0.88 2.32
C ARG A 109 16.70 -1.03 3.81
N PRO A 110 16.68 -2.25 4.37
CA PRO A 110 16.86 -2.47 5.82
C PRO A 110 18.15 -1.87 6.39
N ASP A 111 19.24 -1.91 5.62
CA ASP A 111 20.56 -1.38 5.96
C ASP A 111 20.82 0.03 5.39
N GLY A 112 19.76 0.72 4.93
CA GLY A 112 19.81 2.04 4.33
C GLY A 112 19.89 3.18 5.34
N GLN A 113 19.78 4.40 4.82
CA GLN A 113 19.72 5.62 5.63
C GLN A 113 18.28 5.99 5.95
N ALA A 114 18.05 6.53 7.16
CA ALA A 114 16.74 7.01 7.53
C ALA A 114 16.30 8.19 6.66
N ALA A 115 15.08 8.13 6.14
CA ALA A 115 14.44 9.22 5.41
C ALA A 115 12.97 9.34 5.83
N THR A 116 12.52 10.57 6.09
CA THR A 116 11.13 10.88 6.44
C THR A 116 10.42 11.49 5.24
N ILE A 117 9.18 11.07 4.99
CA ILE A 117 8.28 11.65 4.00
C ILE A 117 7.00 12.13 4.69
N ASN A 118 6.47 13.26 4.22
CA ASN A 118 5.19 13.84 4.68
C ASN A 118 4.11 13.75 3.58
N GLY A 119 4.37 12.96 2.57
CA GLY A 119 3.55 12.67 1.40
C GLY A 119 4.34 11.87 0.38
N GLY A 120 3.65 11.33 -0.63
CA GLY A 120 4.29 10.47 -1.62
C GLY A 120 4.52 9.05 -1.11
N ARG A 121 5.55 8.36 -1.63
CA ARG A 121 5.73 6.93 -1.39
C ARG A 121 7.16 6.52 -1.08
N ILE A 122 7.26 5.39 -0.39
CA ILE A 122 8.47 4.59 -0.23
C ILE A 122 8.18 3.25 -0.92
N ASN A 123 8.84 3.00 -2.03
CA ASN A 123 8.69 1.76 -2.79
C ASN A 123 9.20 0.58 -1.96
N TRP A 124 8.58 -0.58 -2.12
CA TRP A 124 9.09 -1.82 -1.55
C TRP A 124 10.48 -2.18 -2.14
N TYR A 125 11.27 -2.96 -1.42
CA TYR A 125 12.72 -3.12 -1.65
C TYR A 125 13.12 -3.61 -3.04
N ALA A 126 12.25 -4.32 -3.74
CA ALA A 126 12.58 -4.93 -5.03
C ALA A 126 11.64 -4.48 -6.18
N ARG A 127 10.90 -3.39 -5.99
CA ARG A 127 10.07 -2.82 -7.05
C ARG A 127 10.90 -2.62 -8.32
N ASP A 128 10.38 -3.07 -9.46
CA ASP A 128 11.06 -2.90 -10.75
C ASP A 128 11.26 -1.41 -11.06
N THR A 129 12.49 -1.03 -11.35
CA THR A 129 12.85 0.35 -11.71
C THR A 129 12.18 0.83 -13.01
N ASN A 130 11.77 -0.11 -13.86
CA ASN A 130 11.04 0.14 -15.09
C ASN A 130 9.52 -0.05 -14.93
N TRP A 131 9.03 -0.10 -13.70
CA TRP A 131 7.59 -0.26 -13.46
C TRP A 131 6.79 0.84 -14.14
N ILE A 132 5.73 0.45 -14.81
CA ILE A 132 4.77 1.35 -15.46
C ILE A 132 3.35 1.05 -14.99
N ASP A 133 2.51 2.07 -14.93
CA ASP A 133 1.10 1.96 -14.56
C ASP A 133 0.27 1.42 -15.73
N GLN A 134 0.44 0.13 -16.00
CA GLN A 134 -0.23 -0.59 -17.09
C GLN A 134 -0.80 -1.91 -16.59
N LEU A 135 -2.01 -2.23 -17.01
CA LEU A 135 -2.70 -3.47 -16.68
C LEU A 135 -1.82 -4.69 -17.00
N GLY A 136 -1.60 -5.51 -15.99
CA GLY A 136 -0.81 -6.74 -16.11
C GLY A 136 0.70 -6.55 -16.07
N PHE A 137 1.21 -5.32 -15.95
CA PHE A 137 2.65 -5.11 -15.77
C PHE A 137 3.02 -5.29 -14.30
N ARG A 138 3.82 -6.29 -14.00
CA ARG A 138 4.16 -6.68 -12.62
C ARG A 138 5.64 -6.53 -12.26
N GLY A 139 6.50 -6.43 -13.26
CA GLY A 139 7.94 -6.29 -13.06
C GLY A 139 8.67 -7.62 -12.85
N LYS A 140 10.01 -7.54 -12.75
CA LYS A 140 10.89 -8.73 -12.73
C LYS A 140 10.91 -9.45 -11.40
N ASN A 141 10.69 -8.70 -10.32
CA ASN A 141 10.89 -9.22 -8.95
C ASN A 141 9.55 -9.41 -8.21
N ASP A 142 8.46 -9.38 -8.94
CA ASP A 142 7.13 -9.45 -8.38
C ASP A 142 6.93 -10.68 -7.47
N LEU A 143 6.35 -10.45 -6.31
CA LEU A 143 6.07 -11.45 -5.28
C LEU A 143 4.60 -11.88 -5.23
N GLU A 144 3.75 -11.26 -6.06
CA GLU A 144 2.34 -11.63 -6.12
C GLU A 144 2.17 -12.97 -6.84
N ASN A 145 1.20 -13.75 -6.42
CA ASN A 145 0.79 -14.97 -7.11
C ASN A 145 0.14 -14.66 -8.45
N GLN A 146 -0.07 -15.66 -9.27
CA GLN A 146 -0.64 -15.49 -10.61
C GLN A 146 -2.03 -14.85 -10.56
N LEU A 147 -2.43 -14.20 -11.65
CA LEU A 147 -3.75 -13.60 -11.77
C LEU A 147 -4.84 -14.62 -11.41
N GLY A 148 -5.74 -14.24 -10.51
CA GLY A 148 -6.82 -15.10 -10.02
C GLY A 148 -6.43 -16.00 -8.84
N GLU A 149 -5.19 -16.01 -8.41
CA GLU A 149 -4.75 -16.65 -7.18
C GLU A 149 -4.74 -15.68 -6.00
N TRP A 150 -4.90 -16.21 -4.78
CA TRP A 150 -4.89 -15.43 -3.56
C TRP A 150 -3.49 -15.01 -3.17
N ASN A 151 -3.37 -13.77 -2.75
CA ASN A 151 -2.20 -13.20 -2.09
C ASN A 151 -2.54 -12.85 -0.65
N THR A 152 -1.55 -12.88 0.23
CA THR A 152 -1.68 -12.50 1.62
C THR A 152 -0.77 -11.32 1.92
N ILE A 153 -1.37 -10.23 2.42
CA ILE A 153 -0.65 -9.13 3.04
C ILE A 153 -0.79 -9.24 4.55
N GLU A 154 0.30 -9.09 5.26
CA GLU A 154 0.31 -8.91 6.71
C GLU A 154 0.88 -7.53 7.04
N CYS A 155 0.10 -6.71 7.73
CA CYS A 155 0.53 -5.43 8.28
C CYS A 155 0.66 -5.58 9.79
N VAL A 156 1.86 -5.48 10.31
CA VAL A 156 2.15 -5.59 11.74
C VAL A 156 2.49 -4.19 12.26
N ALA A 157 1.60 -3.63 13.08
CA ALA A 157 1.78 -2.34 13.73
C ALA A 157 2.06 -2.56 15.21
N VAL A 158 3.23 -2.11 15.67
CA VAL A 158 3.65 -2.18 17.08
C VAL A 158 4.32 -0.85 17.44
N ASP A 159 3.79 -0.20 18.46
CA ASP A 159 4.20 1.15 18.87
C ASP A 159 4.11 2.12 17.67
N ASP A 160 5.21 2.72 17.26
CA ASP A 160 5.31 3.66 16.14
C ASP A 160 5.82 3.05 14.84
N LYS A 161 5.77 1.70 14.74
CA LYS A 161 6.35 0.96 13.63
C LYS A 161 5.31 0.14 12.90
N ILE A 162 5.38 0.18 11.57
CA ILE A 162 4.62 -0.69 10.66
C ILE A 162 5.59 -1.54 9.84
N SER A 163 5.39 -2.86 9.84
CA SER A 163 6.09 -3.81 8.97
C SER A 163 5.08 -4.48 8.04
N ILE A 164 5.38 -4.52 6.74
CA ILE A 164 4.51 -5.06 5.70
C ILE A 164 5.15 -6.30 5.09
N PHE A 165 4.37 -7.38 5.08
CA PHE A 165 4.76 -8.65 4.46
C PHE A 165 3.80 -8.96 3.31
N LEU A 166 4.35 -9.42 2.19
CA LEU A 166 3.60 -9.96 1.05
C LEU A 166 3.96 -11.43 0.89
N ASN A 167 2.96 -12.30 0.95
CA ASN A 167 3.14 -13.77 0.84
C ASN A 167 4.25 -14.30 1.78
N GLY A 168 4.29 -13.75 3.02
CA GLY A 168 5.27 -14.12 4.05
C GLY A 168 6.66 -13.46 3.95
N ILE A 169 6.90 -12.62 2.94
CA ILE A 169 8.17 -11.94 2.73
C ILE A 169 8.06 -10.49 3.19
N LEU A 170 8.94 -10.01 4.09
CA LEU A 170 9.01 -8.60 4.48
C LEU A 170 9.37 -7.76 3.26
N VAL A 171 8.49 -6.85 2.87
CA VAL A 171 8.65 -6.02 1.67
C VAL A 171 8.94 -4.55 1.99
N ASN A 172 8.42 -4.04 3.09
CA ASN A 172 8.61 -2.65 3.49
C ASN A 172 8.44 -2.49 5.01
N GLU A 173 9.01 -1.42 5.53
CA GLU A 173 8.91 -1.10 6.94
C GLU A 173 9.05 0.40 7.14
N ALA A 174 8.22 0.98 8.00
CA ALA A 174 8.31 2.37 8.42
C ALA A 174 8.16 2.48 9.94
N TYR A 175 8.67 3.56 10.49
CA TYR A 175 8.59 3.94 11.89
C TYR A 175 8.36 5.43 12.03
N ASN A 176 8.08 5.92 13.25
CA ASN A 176 7.58 7.27 13.49
C ASN A 176 6.34 7.56 12.60
N VAL A 177 5.34 6.66 12.64
CA VAL A 177 4.12 6.71 11.84
C VAL A 177 2.91 7.12 12.67
#